data_89f80093a999aec13357daadb3659495
#
_entry.id   89f80093a999aec13357daadb3659495
#
_cell.length_a   1.000
_cell.length_b   1.000
_cell.length_c   1.000
_cell.angle_alpha   90.00
_cell.angle_beta   90.00
_cell.angle_gamma   90.00
#
_symmetry.space_group_name_H-M   'P 1'
#
loop_
_entity.id
_entity.type
_entity.pdbx_description
1 polymer ?
#
loop_
_entity_poly.entity_id
_entity_poly.type
_entity_poly.pdbx_seq_one_letter_code
_entity_poly.pdbx_strand_id
1 'polypeptide(L)'
;GINMGLGEIDGENAYMGGLKIAYVANQQFEVGFASNFLYSEQDIYNNSLSRYEDLIAVYGGLHLEPILFSKNRVNLSFPLLLGAGAVGYVDNKFRHDDDFEEELTEDDFDAVFVAEPGVNALFNISRYLQIEAGVKYRFSSKIDLPPTRITRINGFTAGIGIKVGIFNMGRNRYKKNVQ
;
A
#
# COMPACT_ATOMS: atom_id res chain seq x y z
N GLY A 1 0.68 -1.15 11.61
CA GLY A 1 0.02 -0.04 10.93
C GLY A 1 -0.99 -0.54 9.91
N ILE A 2 -1.98 0.31 9.67
CA ILE A 2 -3.02 0.11 8.64
C ILE A 2 -3.03 1.36 7.78
N ASN A 3 -3.11 1.22 6.47
CA ASN A 3 -3.19 2.36 5.55
C ASN A 3 -4.26 2.13 4.49
N MET A 4 -4.74 3.23 3.93
CA MET A 4 -5.62 3.25 2.77
C MET A 4 -5.20 4.37 1.82
N GLY A 5 -5.45 4.20 0.55
CA GLY A 5 -5.06 5.17 -0.46
C GLY A 5 -5.91 5.09 -1.72
N LEU A 6 -5.87 6.19 -2.44
CA LEU A 6 -6.46 6.35 -3.76
C LEU A 6 -5.34 6.62 -4.75
N GLY A 7 -5.44 6.04 -5.92
CA GLY A 7 -4.44 6.20 -6.96
C GLY A 7 -5.02 6.00 -8.34
N GLU A 8 -4.12 5.77 -9.29
CA GLU A 8 -4.46 5.61 -10.70
C GLU A 8 -3.60 4.50 -11.29
N ILE A 9 -4.17 3.69 -12.17
CA ILE A 9 -3.49 2.70 -13.00
C ILE A 9 -4.03 2.84 -14.41
N ASP A 10 -3.14 3.12 -15.37
CA ASP A 10 -3.47 3.29 -16.80
C ASP A 10 -4.61 4.31 -17.07
N GLY A 11 -4.73 5.34 -16.22
CA GLY A 11 -5.75 6.39 -16.33
C GLY A 11 -7.05 6.11 -15.57
N GLU A 12 -7.19 4.94 -14.96
CA GLU A 12 -8.39 4.55 -14.22
C GLU A 12 -8.16 4.58 -12.70
N ASN A 13 -9.24 4.80 -11.94
CA ASN A 13 -9.17 4.89 -10.49
C ASN A 13 -8.73 3.57 -9.85
N ALA A 14 -7.86 3.68 -8.87
CA ALA A 14 -7.38 2.56 -8.07
C ALA A 14 -7.51 2.84 -6.57
N TYR A 15 -8.01 1.85 -5.85
CA TYR A 15 -8.19 1.85 -4.40
C TYR A 15 -7.17 0.91 -3.77
N MET A 16 -6.54 1.35 -2.70
CA MET A 16 -5.52 0.56 -2.02
C MET A 16 -5.79 0.49 -0.52
N GLY A 17 -5.64 -0.71 0.05
CA GLY A 17 -5.61 -0.97 1.49
C GLY A 17 -4.37 -1.73 1.86
N GLY A 18 -3.75 -1.44 3.01
CA GLY A 18 -2.53 -2.12 3.40
C GLY A 18 -2.37 -2.31 4.90
N LEU A 19 -1.59 -3.34 5.23
CA LEU A 19 -1.18 -3.67 6.59
C LEU A 19 0.34 -3.63 6.68
N LYS A 20 0.87 -3.19 7.81
CA LYS A 20 2.29 -3.11 8.07
C LYS A 20 2.63 -3.52 9.49
N ILE A 21 3.65 -4.38 9.63
CA ILE A 21 4.25 -4.75 10.91
C ILE A 21 5.75 -4.47 10.81
N ALA A 22 6.27 -3.58 11.65
CA ALA A 22 7.65 -3.17 11.59
C ALA A 22 8.25 -2.87 12.97
N TYR A 23 9.57 -3.00 13.04
CA TYR A 23 10.38 -2.56 14.15
C TYR A 23 10.96 -1.17 13.86
N VAL A 24 10.88 -0.26 14.82
CA VAL A 24 11.41 1.09 14.71
C VAL A 24 12.73 1.19 15.47
N ALA A 25 13.83 1.23 14.74
CA ALA A 25 15.17 1.37 15.31
C ALA A 25 15.49 2.85 15.60
N ASN A 26 15.85 3.15 16.85
CA ASN A 26 16.25 4.49 17.30
C ASN A 26 15.26 5.61 16.93
N GLN A 27 14.01 5.28 16.61
CA GLN A 27 12.99 6.21 16.12
C GLN A 27 13.37 6.92 14.79
N GLN A 28 14.38 6.45 14.10
CA GLN A 28 14.90 7.04 12.86
C GLN A 28 14.79 6.11 11.65
N PHE A 29 14.60 4.83 11.89
CA PHE A 29 14.50 3.85 10.82
C PHE A 29 13.50 2.76 11.18
N GLU A 30 12.56 2.50 10.27
CA GLU A 30 11.56 1.45 10.37
C GLU A 30 11.91 0.33 9.39
N VAL A 31 11.92 -0.91 9.88
CA VAL A 31 12.14 -2.11 9.07
C VAL A 31 11.12 -3.17 9.43
N GLY A 32 10.51 -3.78 8.44
CA GLY A 32 9.48 -4.78 8.66
C GLY A 32 8.91 -5.36 7.38
N PHE A 33 7.67 -5.81 7.48
CA PHE A 33 6.92 -6.34 6.36
C PHE A 33 5.64 -5.53 6.18
N ALA A 34 5.28 -5.31 4.92
CA ALA A 34 4.00 -4.71 4.55
C ALA A 34 3.33 -5.53 3.45
N SER A 35 2.01 -5.51 3.46
CA SER A 35 1.15 -6.12 2.44
C SER A 35 0.11 -5.11 2.01
N ASN A 36 -0.12 -5.02 0.71
CA ASN A 36 -1.12 -4.15 0.10
C ASN A 36 -2.09 -4.97 -0.75
N PHE A 37 -3.36 -4.65 -0.65
CA PHE A 37 -4.43 -5.03 -1.56
C PHE A 37 -4.74 -3.83 -2.45
N LEU A 38 -4.94 -4.09 -3.73
CA LEU A 38 -5.26 -3.08 -4.74
C LEU A 38 -6.44 -3.57 -5.56
N TYR A 39 -7.38 -2.66 -5.80
CA TYR A 39 -8.52 -2.82 -6.70
C TYR A 39 -8.55 -1.64 -7.65
N SER A 40 -8.70 -1.89 -8.94
CA SER A 40 -8.81 -0.83 -9.96
C SER A 40 -9.97 -1.11 -10.90
N GLU A 41 -10.80 -0.08 -11.07
CA GLU A 41 -11.97 -0.09 -11.95
C GLU A 41 -11.51 0.08 -13.40
N GLN A 42 -11.28 -1.03 -14.09
CA GLN A 42 -10.72 -1.01 -15.45
C GLN A 42 -11.78 -1.19 -16.55
N ASP A 43 -12.96 -1.74 -16.21
CA ASP A 43 -14.06 -2.01 -17.13
C ASP A 43 -13.58 -2.66 -18.45
N ILE A 44 -12.64 -3.60 -18.38
CA ILE A 44 -12.06 -4.25 -19.55
C ILE A 44 -13.02 -5.30 -20.07
N TYR A 45 -13.49 -5.14 -21.32
CA TYR A 45 -14.35 -6.14 -21.93
C TYR A 45 -13.54 -7.36 -22.39
N ASN A 46 -13.81 -8.51 -21.76
CA ASN A 46 -13.23 -9.80 -22.14
C ASN A 46 -14.10 -10.48 -23.19
N ASN A 47 -13.61 -10.53 -24.45
CA ASN A 47 -14.35 -11.13 -25.58
C ASN A 47 -14.59 -12.63 -25.41
N SER A 48 -13.72 -13.35 -24.70
CA SER A 48 -13.80 -14.80 -24.51
C SER A 48 -14.89 -15.17 -23.50
N LEU A 49 -15.08 -14.32 -22.49
CA LEU A 49 -16.03 -14.53 -21.40
C LEU A 49 -17.28 -13.66 -21.54
N SER A 50 -17.32 -12.75 -22.54
CA SER A 50 -18.43 -11.81 -22.80
C SER A 50 -18.82 -10.99 -21.55
N ARG A 51 -17.83 -10.58 -20.74
CA ARG A 51 -18.02 -9.82 -19.51
C ARG A 51 -17.00 -8.69 -19.36
N TYR A 52 -17.33 -7.72 -18.48
CA TYR A 52 -16.40 -6.69 -18.05
C TYR A 52 -15.61 -7.16 -16.85
N GLU A 53 -14.33 -6.85 -16.82
CA GLU A 53 -13.40 -7.27 -15.76
C GLU A 53 -12.68 -6.07 -15.16
N ASP A 54 -12.50 -6.11 -13.84
CA ASP A 54 -11.72 -5.17 -13.04
C ASP A 54 -10.43 -5.84 -12.59
N LEU A 55 -9.42 -5.02 -12.28
CA LEU A 55 -8.10 -5.52 -11.89
C LEU A 55 -7.98 -5.55 -10.37
N ILE A 56 -7.52 -6.69 -9.85
CA ILE A 56 -7.12 -6.84 -8.45
C ILE A 56 -5.65 -7.23 -8.35
N ALA A 57 -5.00 -6.80 -7.28
CA ALA A 57 -3.66 -7.24 -6.94
C ALA A 57 -3.47 -7.35 -5.42
N VAL A 58 -2.71 -8.36 -5.01
CA VAL A 58 -2.22 -8.51 -3.64
C VAL A 58 -0.71 -8.67 -3.70
N TYR A 59 0.02 -7.81 -3.02
CA TYR A 59 1.47 -7.87 -2.98
C TYR A 59 2.00 -7.48 -1.60
N GLY A 60 3.17 -7.99 -1.27
CA GLY A 60 3.81 -7.68 0.01
C GLY A 60 5.28 -8.02 -0.01
N GLY A 61 6.00 -7.53 0.99
CA GLY A 61 7.42 -7.73 1.09
C GLY A 61 8.09 -6.90 2.16
N LEU A 62 9.39 -6.67 1.97
CA LEU A 62 10.24 -5.91 2.86
C LEU A 62 9.86 -4.42 2.83
N HIS A 63 9.57 -3.86 4.00
CA HIS A 63 9.30 -2.44 4.20
C HIS A 63 10.49 -1.78 4.91
N LEU A 64 11.01 -0.73 4.31
CA LEU A 64 12.10 0.09 4.82
C LEU A 64 11.64 1.55 4.83
N GLU A 65 11.79 2.25 5.98
CA GLU A 65 11.30 3.63 6.08
C GLU A 65 12.25 4.47 6.96
N PRO A 66 13.24 5.18 6.37
CA PRO A 66 14.00 6.20 7.07
C PRO A 66 13.10 7.37 7.49
N ILE A 67 13.26 7.82 8.75
CA ILE A 67 12.46 8.87 9.36
C ILE A 67 13.37 10.05 9.72
N LEU A 68 13.08 11.21 9.14
CA LEU A 68 13.74 12.47 9.46
C LEU A 68 12.93 13.24 10.50
N PHE A 69 13.64 14.05 11.28
CA PHE A 69 13.04 14.89 12.34
C PHE A 69 12.31 14.09 13.44
N SER A 70 12.73 12.86 13.69
CA SER A 70 12.07 11.90 14.58
C SER A 70 11.88 12.39 16.04
N LYS A 71 12.59 13.45 16.45
CA LYS A 71 12.44 14.11 17.75
C LYS A 71 11.29 15.12 17.80
N ASN A 72 10.69 15.42 16.67
CA ASN A 72 9.62 16.41 16.54
C ASN A 72 8.24 15.70 16.61
N ARG A 73 7.19 16.51 16.71
CA ARG A 73 5.81 16.02 16.66
C ARG A 73 5.37 15.67 15.23
N VAL A 74 5.93 16.40 14.26
CA VAL A 74 5.77 16.16 12.82
C VAL A 74 7.11 15.67 12.28
N ASN A 75 7.11 14.55 11.61
CA ASN A 75 8.28 13.91 11.04
C ASN A 75 8.06 13.74 9.53
N LEU A 76 9.15 13.60 8.80
CA LEU A 76 9.13 13.24 7.38
C LEU A 76 9.74 11.86 7.22
N SER A 77 9.13 11.00 6.41
CA SER A 77 9.69 9.68 6.13
C SER A 77 9.65 9.31 4.66
N PHE A 78 10.49 8.36 4.28
CA PHE A 78 10.66 7.88 2.92
C PHE A 78 10.46 6.36 2.89
N PRO A 79 9.22 5.89 2.87
CA PRO A 79 8.94 4.46 2.80
C PRO A 79 9.38 3.89 1.44
N LEU A 80 9.91 2.67 1.48
CA LEU A 80 10.20 1.83 0.34
C LEU A 80 9.69 0.42 0.63
N LEU A 81 8.75 -0.06 -0.17
CA LEU A 81 8.35 -1.46 -0.20
C LEU A 81 9.03 -2.16 -1.37
N LEU A 82 9.68 -3.28 -1.10
CA LEU A 82 10.23 -4.20 -2.10
C LEU A 82 9.59 -5.56 -1.89
N GLY A 83 8.83 -6.02 -2.86
CA GLY A 83 8.06 -7.23 -2.68
C GLY A 83 7.60 -7.90 -3.96
N ALA A 84 6.78 -8.92 -3.77
CA ALA A 84 6.15 -9.68 -4.83
C ALA A 84 4.69 -9.98 -4.46
N GLY A 85 3.92 -10.37 -5.43
CA GLY A 85 2.52 -10.72 -5.24
C GLY A 85 1.89 -11.31 -6.48
N ALA A 86 0.56 -11.28 -6.51
CA ALA A 86 -0.25 -11.75 -7.62
C ALA A 86 -1.18 -10.64 -8.09
N VAL A 87 -1.43 -10.62 -9.39
CA VAL A 87 -2.38 -9.75 -10.07
C VAL A 87 -3.33 -10.61 -10.84
N GLY A 88 -4.62 -10.27 -10.85
CA GLY A 88 -5.65 -10.97 -11.58
C GLY A 88 -6.77 -10.06 -12.03
N TYR A 89 -7.67 -10.61 -12.84
CA TYR A 89 -8.90 -9.95 -13.24
C TYR A 89 -10.08 -10.60 -12.52
N VAL A 90 -11.05 -9.79 -12.14
CA VAL A 90 -12.32 -10.22 -11.52
C VAL A 90 -13.51 -9.64 -12.26
N ASP A 91 -14.62 -10.37 -12.28
CA ASP A 91 -15.86 -9.91 -12.92
C ASP A 91 -16.37 -8.62 -12.24
N ASN A 92 -16.76 -7.63 -13.03
CA ASN A 92 -17.35 -6.37 -12.57
C ASN A 92 -18.70 -6.59 -11.81
N LYS A 93 -19.35 -7.74 -11.94
CA LYS A 93 -20.56 -8.11 -11.18
C LYS A 93 -20.35 -8.16 -9.67
N PHE A 94 -19.10 -8.14 -9.20
CA PHE A 94 -18.74 -7.99 -7.79
C PHE A 94 -19.44 -6.80 -7.08
N ARG A 95 -19.96 -5.87 -7.85
CA ARG A 95 -20.71 -4.70 -7.34
C ARG A 95 -22.20 -4.96 -7.13
N HIS A 96 -22.80 -6.07 -7.63
CA HIS A 96 -24.25 -6.14 -7.77
C HIS A 96 -24.94 -7.41 -7.33
N ASP A 97 -24.24 -8.53 -7.04
CA ASP A 97 -24.86 -9.80 -6.65
C ASP A 97 -24.18 -10.45 -5.46
N ASP A 98 -25.00 -10.94 -4.52
CA ASP A 98 -24.58 -11.58 -3.26
C ASP A 98 -24.19 -13.07 -3.42
N ASP A 99 -24.22 -13.64 -4.63
CA ASP A 99 -23.87 -15.03 -4.88
C ASP A 99 -22.43 -15.20 -5.37
N PHE A 100 -21.55 -15.47 -4.41
CA PHE A 100 -20.13 -15.76 -4.59
C PHE A 100 -19.92 -17.25 -4.94
N GLU A 101 -20.10 -17.63 -6.21
CA GLU A 101 -19.72 -18.95 -6.74
C GLU A 101 -18.81 -18.81 -7.97
N GLU A 102 -17.68 -18.11 -7.86
CA GLU A 102 -16.66 -18.18 -8.89
C GLU A 102 -15.43 -18.95 -8.33
N GLU A 103 -15.18 -20.15 -8.86
CA GLU A 103 -13.92 -20.87 -8.63
C GLU A 103 -12.81 -20.12 -9.36
N LEU A 104 -12.04 -19.32 -8.60
CA LEU A 104 -10.80 -18.70 -9.09
C LEU A 104 -9.80 -19.82 -9.35
N THR A 105 -9.36 -19.96 -10.60
CA THR A 105 -8.35 -20.93 -11.01
C THR A 105 -6.95 -20.30 -10.95
N GLU A 106 -5.89 -21.10 -10.85
CA GLU A 106 -4.49 -20.61 -10.82
C GLU A 106 -4.11 -19.86 -12.10
N ASP A 107 -4.78 -20.13 -13.22
CA ASP A 107 -4.55 -19.49 -14.52
C ASP A 107 -5.09 -18.03 -14.59
N ASP A 108 -5.88 -17.60 -13.60
CA ASP A 108 -6.45 -16.25 -13.53
C ASP A 108 -5.49 -15.23 -12.88
N PHE A 109 -4.32 -15.66 -12.42
CA PHE A 109 -3.35 -14.80 -11.72
C PHE A 109 -1.96 -14.88 -12.33
N ASP A 110 -1.28 -13.73 -12.39
CA ASP A 110 0.14 -13.64 -12.74
C ASP A 110 0.97 -13.09 -11.59
N ALA A 111 2.21 -13.55 -11.50
CA ALA A 111 3.14 -13.11 -10.47
C ALA A 111 3.73 -11.73 -10.81
N VAL A 112 3.74 -10.82 -9.85
CA VAL A 112 4.28 -9.47 -10.00
C VAL A 112 5.33 -9.16 -8.95
N PHE A 113 6.45 -8.54 -9.39
CA PHE A 113 7.41 -7.89 -8.50
C PHE A 113 7.09 -6.40 -8.41
N VAL A 114 7.17 -5.85 -7.19
CA VAL A 114 6.79 -4.46 -6.92
C VAL A 114 7.90 -3.76 -6.14
N ALA A 115 8.23 -2.54 -6.59
CA ALA A 115 9.00 -1.56 -5.83
C ALA A 115 8.15 -0.30 -5.65
N GLU A 116 7.89 0.10 -4.41
CA GLU A 116 7.00 1.22 -4.09
C GLU A 116 7.70 2.22 -3.18
N PRO A 117 8.52 3.15 -3.73
CA PRO A 117 9.04 4.30 -3.01
C PRO A 117 7.95 5.33 -2.73
N GLY A 118 8.11 6.08 -1.62
CA GLY A 118 7.17 7.12 -1.25
C GLY A 118 7.75 8.21 -0.37
N VAL A 119 6.90 9.18 -0.05
CA VAL A 119 7.17 10.25 0.91
C VAL A 119 5.95 10.41 1.81
N ASN A 120 6.13 10.32 3.12
CA ASN A 120 5.08 10.48 4.12
C ASN A 120 5.40 11.61 5.10
N ALA A 121 4.39 12.37 5.47
CA ALA A 121 4.36 13.18 6.66
C ALA A 121 3.77 12.34 7.80
N LEU A 122 4.48 12.27 8.92
CA LEU A 122 4.10 11.52 10.11
C LEU A 122 3.73 12.48 11.23
N PHE A 123 2.57 12.31 11.85
CA PHE A 123 2.09 13.13 12.95
C PHE A 123 1.88 12.29 14.20
N ASN A 124 2.67 12.51 15.25
CA ASN A 124 2.57 11.84 16.54
C ASN A 124 1.42 12.43 17.36
N ILE A 125 0.26 11.77 17.36
CA ILE A 125 -0.91 12.17 18.16
C ILE A 125 -0.64 11.92 19.63
N SER A 126 -0.14 10.73 19.94
CA SER A 126 0.21 10.28 21.29
C SER A 126 1.50 9.47 21.28
N ARG A 127 1.93 9.02 22.46
CA ARG A 127 3.07 8.11 22.59
C ARG A 127 2.84 6.77 21.87
N TYR A 128 1.58 6.40 21.64
CA TYR A 128 1.22 5.10 21.08
C TYR A 128 0.52 5.18 19.73
N LEU A 129 0.18 6.39 19.28
CA LEU A 129 -0.58 6.61 18.05
C LEU A 129 0.08 7.66 17.18
N GLN A 130 0.34 7.27 15.93
CA GLN A 130 0.86 8.14 14.88
C GLN A 130 -0.06 8.03 13.65
N ILE A 131 -0.35 9.18 13.04
CA ILE A 131 -1.00 9.23 11.72
C ILE A 131 0.09 9.45 10.68
N GLU A 132 -0.05 8.79 9.55
CA GLU A 132 0.75 9.04 8.35
C GLU A 132 -0.14 9.52 7.21
N ALA A 133 0.39 10.43 6.38
CA ALA A 133 -0.21 10.85 5.13
C ALA A 133 0.89 11.07 4.10
N GLY A 134 0.69 10.61 2.88
CA GLY A 134 1.74 10.75 1.87
C GLY A 134 1.37 10.24 0.50
N VAL A 135 2.38 10.21 -0.35
CA VAL A 135 2.30 9.76 -1.73
C VAL A 135 3.35 8.69 -1.98
N LYS A 136 3.00 7.73 -2.79
CA LYS A 136 3.86 6.64 -3.22
C LYS A 136 3.74 6.45 -4.73
N TYR A 137 4.81 5.97 -5.35
CA TYR A 137 4.77 5.53 -6.73
C TYR A 137 5.11 4.05 -6.81
N ARG A 138 4.28 3.29 -7.48
CA ARG A 138 4.46 1.85 -7.66
C ARG A 138 5.09 1.57 -9.00
N PHE A 139 6.21 0.87 -8.99
CA PHE A 139 6.83 0.22 -10.14
C PHE A 139 6.54 -1.26 -10.06
N SER A 140 6.10 -1.86 -11.16
CA SER A 140 5.86 -3.30 -11.24
C SER A 140 6.62 -3.94 -12.38
N SER A 141 6.88 -5.25 -12.27
CA SER A 141 7.27 -6.08 -13.40
C SER A 141 6.16 -6.10 -14.46
N LYS A 142 6.47 -6.66 -15.62
CA LYS A 142 5.45 -6.94 -16.63
C LYS A 142 4.51 -8.03 -16.14
N ILE A 143 3.26 -7.91 -16.54
CA ILE A 143 2.17 -8.85 -16.33
C ILE A 143 1.80 -9.42 -17.69
N ASP A 144 1.58 -10.72 -17.77
CA ASP A 144 1.21 -11.44 -19.00
C ASP A 144 -0.11 -12.21 -18.79
N LEU A 145 -1.18 -11.47 -18.49
CA LEU A 145 -2.53 -12.00 -18.31
C LEU A 145 -3.43 -11.60 -19.47
N PRO A 146 -4.18 -12.54 -20.08
CA PRO A 146 -5.26 -12.21 -21.02
C PRO A 146 -6.49 -11.63 -20.26
N PRO A 147 -7.15 -10.59 -20.80
CA PRO A 147 -6.84 -9.81 -22.00
C PRO A 147 -5.67 -8.83 -21.74
N THR A 148 -4.63 -8.91 -22.54
CA THR A 148 -3.34 -8.20 -22.39
C THR A 148 -3.41 -6.66 -22.53
N ARG A 149 -4.41 -6.01 -21.95
CA ARG A 149 -4.56 -4.57 -22.00
C ARG A 149 -3.63 -3.88 -21.02
N ILE A 150 -3.53 -4.41 -19.81
CA ILE A 150 -2.64 -3.86 -18.77
C ILE A 150 -1.40 -4.71 -18.70
N THR A 151 -0.25 -4.12 -18.99
CA THR A 151 1.05 -4.81 -18.94
C THR A 151 1.83 -4.51 -17.67
N ARG A 152 1.39 -3.55 -16.85
CA ARG A 152 2.00 -3.14 -15.58
C ARG A 152 0.98 -2.46 -14.67
N ILE A 153 1.11 -2.64 -13.36
CA ILE A 153 0.30 -1.92 -12.37
C ILE A 153 1.01 -0.67 -11.84
N ASN A 154 1.81 -0.01 -12.67
CA ASN A 154 2.49 1.23 -12.28
C ASN A 154 1.47 2.33 -11.99
N GLY A 155 1.76 3.19 -11.00
CA GLY A 155 0.89 4.32 -10.72
C GLY A 155 1.22 5.04 -9.43
N PHE A 156 0.70 6.26 -9.31
CA PHE A 156 0.74 7.03 -8.08
C PHE A 156 -0.38 6.59 -7.14
N THR A 157 -0.11 6.68 -5.84
CA THR A 157 -1.09 6.49 -4.80
C THR A 157 -0.88 7.56 -3.73
N ALA A 158 -1.93 8.31 -3.41
CA ALA A 158 -1.98 9.18 -2.25
C ALA A 158 -2.81 8.51 -1.16
N GLY A 159 -2.35 8.54 0.09
CA GLY A 159 -3.02 7.81 1.14
C GLY A 159 -2.78 8.35 2.53
N ILE A 160 -3.54 7.80 3.44
CA ILE A 160 -3.45 8.02 4.88
C ILE A 160 -3.33 6.69 5.61
N GLY A 161 -2.74 6.72 6.80
CA GLY A 161 -2.60 5.53 7.62
C GLY A 161 -2.51 5.84 9.10
N ILE A 162 -2.66 4.79 9.88
CA ILE A 162 -2.55 4.83 11.33
C ILE A 162 -1.50 3.80 11.76
N LYS A 163 -0.53 4.24 12.55
CA LYS A 163 0.46 3.38 13.18
C LYS A 163 0.22 3.34 14.69
N VAL A 164 0.19 2.12 15.24
CA VAL A 164 0.19 1.88 16.69
C VAL A 164 1.56 1.36 17.08
N GLY A 165 2.22 2.03 18.04
CA GLY A 165 3.59 1.71 18.44
C GLY A 165 4.07 2.59 19.58
N ILE A 166 5.38 2.79 19.69
CA ILE A 166 5.99 3.70 20.69
C ILE A 166 6.68 4.84 19.95
N PHE A 167 6.11 6.04 20.05
CA PHE A 167 6.53 7.22 19.31
C PHE A 167 7.04 8.33 20.26
N ASN A 168 7.92 9.21 19.72
CA ASN A 168 8.44 10.35 20.45
C ASN A 168 7.48 11.56 20.31
N MET A 169 7.15 12.19 21.42
CA MET A 169 6.25 13.36 21.46
C MET A 169 6.98 14.71 21.35
N GLY A 170 8.26 14.72 21.01
CA GLY A 170 9.02 15.97 20.78
C GLY A 170 9.34 16.78 22.04
N ARG A 171 8.97 16.33 23.24
CA ARG A 171 9.21 17.02 24.49
C ARG A 171 10.01 16.14 25.45
N ASN A 172 11.32 16.37 25.54
CA ASN A 172 12.11 15.93 26.70
C ASN A 172 11.67 16.75 27.94
N ARG A 173 10.60 16.33 28.61
CA ARG A 173 10.17 16.87 29.90
C ARG A 173 10.83 16.13 31.07
N TYR A 174 12.12 15.85 31.00
CA TYR A 174 12.89 15.43 32.17
C TYR A 174 14.28 16.07 32.13
N LYS A 175 14.36 17.41 32.18
CA LYS A 175 15.41 18.02 33.01
C LYS A 175 14.84 18.07 34.43
N LYS A 176 15.03 17.01 35.20
CA LYS A 176 15.00 17.09 36.66
C LYS A 176 16.18 17.98 37.04
N ASN A 177 15.90 19.22 37.47
CA ASN A 177 16.86 20.03 38.16
C ASN A 177 17.21 19.28 39.44
N VAL A 178 18.39 18.64 39.47
CA VAL A 178 19.04 18.19 40.71
C VAL A 178 19.84 19.41 41.13
N GLN A 179 19.38 20.09 42.16
CA GLN A 179 20.17 20.96 43.03
C GLN A 179 20.89 20.05 44.02
#